data_a3f6d742a37b0f10dd71135f89059d4d
#
_entry.id   a3f6d742a37b0f10dd71135f89059d4d
#
_cell.length_a   1.000
_cell.length_b   1.000
_cell.length_c   1.000
_cell.angle_alpha   90.00
_cell.angle_beta   90.00
_cell.angle_gamma   90.00
#
_symmetry.space_group_name_H-M   'P 1'
#
loop_
_entity.id
_entity.type
_entity.pdbx_description
1 polymer ?
#
loop_
_entity_poly.entity_id
_entity_poly.type
_entity_poly.pdbx_seq_one_letter_code
_entity_poly.pdbx_strand_id
1 'polypeptide(L)'
;EQLETTRQNEKLIPNFKISEKIKITTSVEECIKDKDLLIIAIPAAFVDDLAKEMKPYIKGNHILIATKGIEQETGLFINQIVEKYCNTKNVGVISGPSFAIDLVSKMPAGLTLASRKKKTRELAKKALANRYIKLRESTDVIGVEICGSIKNVIALSSGMLEGMKAN
;
A
#
# COMPACT_ATOMS: atom_id res chain seq x y z
N GLU A 1 -3.67 20.61 6.48
CA GLU A 1 -3.79 22.05 6.12
C GLU A 1 -3.14 22.35 4.75
N GLN A 2 -1.81 22.20 4.58
CA GLN A 2 -1.16 22.53 3.31
C GLN A 2 -1.73 21.72 2.14
N LEU A 3 -1.90 20.41 2.28
CA LEU A 3 -2.42 19.54 1.22
C LEU A 3 -3.89 19.84 0.89
N GLU A 4 -4.70 20.24 1.86
CA GLU A 4 -6.09 20.67 1.65
C GLU A 4 -6.18 21.95 0.81
N THR A 5 -5.27 22.88 1.05
CA THR A 5 -5.26 24.18 0.38
C THR A 5 -4.64 24.11 -1.01
N THR A 6 -3.45 23.54 -1.13
CA THR A 6 -2.69 23.52 -2.39
C THR A 6 -3.02 22.34 -3.29
N ARG A 7 -3.49 21.23 -2.69
CA ARG A 7 -3.69 19.93 -3.34
C ARG A 7 -2.42 19.38 -4.02
N GLN A 8 -1.27 19.82 -3.55
CA GLN A 8 0.04 19.45 -4.09
C GLN A 8 1.01 19.09 -2.96
N ASN A 9 1.92 18.16 -3.24
CA ASN A 9 3.06 17.85 -2.39
C ASN A 9 4.33 17.97 -3.23
N GLU A 10 4.78 19.19 -3.44
CA GLU A 10 5.94 19.51 -4.28
C GLU A 10 7.23 18.83 -3.82
N LYS A 11 7.35 18.56 -2.51
CA LYS A 11 8.52 17.89 -1.94
C LYS A 11 8.62 16.42 -2.37
N LEU A 12 7.49 15.71 -2.44
CA LEU A 12 7.47 14.27 -2.73
C LEU A 12 7.13 13.98 -4.19
N ILE A 13 6.23 14.74 -4.78
CA ILE A 13 5.76 14.53 -6.16
C ILE A 13 5.60 15.92 -6.82
N PRO A 14 6.68 16.49 -7.35
CA PRO A 14 6.66 17.80 -7.99
C PRO A 14 5.67 17.84 -9.16
N ASN A 15 5.02 18.99 -9.33
CA ASN A 15 4.11 19.27 -10.46
C ASN A 15 2.89 18.31 -10.55
N PHE A 16 2.53 17.61 -9.46
CA PHE A 16 1.34 16.76 -9.43
C PHE A 16 0.26 17.36 -8.54
N LYS A 17 -0.89 17.67 -9.14
CA LYS A 17 -2.07 18.17 -8.42
C LYS A 17 -3.09 17.07 -8.18
N ILE A 18 -3.51 16.89 -6.94
CA ILE A 18 -4.56 15.96 -6.55
C ILE A 18 -5.91 16.47 -7.08
N SER A 19 -6.67 15.58 -7.74
CA SER A 19 -7.98 15.92 -8.30
C SER A 19 -8.93 16.51 -7.25
N GLU A 20 -9.70 17.53 -7.65
CA GLU A 20 -10.75 18.14 -6.83
C GLU A 20 -11.83 17.12 -6.37
N LYS A 21 -12.00 16.02 -7.11
CA LYS A 21 -12.93 14.94 -6.77
C LYS A 21 -12.48 14.10 -5.57
N ILE A 22 -11.22 14.20 -5.15
CA ILE A 22 -10.69 13.47 -4.01
C ILE A 22 -10.89 14.32 -2.76
N LYS A 23 -11.66 13.83 -1.80
CA LYS A 23 -11.77 14.47 -0.49
C LYS A 23 -10.49 14.24 0.30
N ILE A 24 -9.92 15.29 0.83
CA ILE A 24 -8.77 15.25 1.74
C ILE A 24 -9.31 15.48 3.15
N THR A 25 -8.93 14.63 4.09
CA THR A 25 -9.34 14.74 5.50
C THR A 25 -8.27 14.14 6.41
N THR A 26 -8.22 14.58 7.66
CA THR A 26 -7.41 13.99 8.73
C THR A 26 -8.20 13.04 9.62
N SER A 27 -9.52 12.91 9.40
CA SER A 27 -10.39 12.03 10.16
C SER A 27 -10.36 10.61 9.59
N VAL A 28 -9.91 9.65 10.39
CA VAL A 28 -9.92 8.22 10.04
C VAL A 28 -11.35 7.71 9.86
N GLU A 29 -12.30 8.15 10.69
CA GLU A 29 -13.72 7.83 10.55
C GLU A 29 -14.27 8.22 9.18
N GLU A 30 -14.03 9.46 8.76
CA GLU A 30 -14.46 9.93 7.43
C GLU A 30 -13.82 9.16 6.27
N CYS A 31 -12.55 8.78 6.41
CA CYS A 31 -11.86 7.97 5.41
C CYS A 31 -12.49 6.59 5.24
N ILE A 32 -13.02 6.01 6.32
CA ILE A 32 -13.54 4.63 6.33
C ILE A 32 -15.03 4.58 5.99
N LYS A 33 -15.78 5.58 6.42
CA LYS A 33 -17.24 5.61 6.28
C LYS A 33 -17.67 5.43 4.82
N ASP A 34 -18.58 4.51 4.60
CA ASP A 34 -19.19 4.21 3.29
C ASP A 34 -18.19 3.83 2.19
N LYS A 35 -17.06 3.19 2.57
CA LYS A 35 -16.05 2.70 1.64
C LYS A 35 -16.02 1.18 1.59
N ASP A 36 -16.02 0.61 0.39
CA ASP A 36 -15.87 -0.82 0.17
C ASP A 36 -14.41 -1.28 0.30
N LEU A 37 -13.46 -0.45 -0.17
CA LEU A 37 -12.02 -0.72 -0.18
C LEU A 37 -11.26 0.42 0.47
N LEU A 38 -10.43 0.08 1.45
CA LEU A 38 -9.49 0.98 2.10
C LEU A 38 -8.07 0.64 1.63
N ILE A 39 -7.23 1.63 1.38
CA ILE A 39 -5.83 1.42 1.00
C ILE A 39 -4.93 2.03 2.08
N ILE A 40 -4.10 1.21 2.71
CA ILE A 40 -3.08 1.65 3.67
C ILE A 40 -1.76 1.84 2.92
N ALA A 41 -1.28 3.07 2.87
CA ALA A 41 -0.05 3.46 2.18
C ALA A 41 0.76 4.47 3.02
N ILE A 42 1.05 4.10 4.26
CA ILE A 42 1.82 4.89 5.23
C ILE A 42 3.11 4.14 5.61
N PRO A 43 4.11 4.78 6.22
CA PRO A 43 5.29 4.06 6.72
C PRO A 43 4.91 2.99 7.73
N ALA A 44 5.61 1.83 7.70
CA ALA A 44 5.30 0.65 8.52
C ALA A 44 5.21 0.94 10.03
N ALA A 45 6.05 1.82 10.54
CA ALA A 45 6.08 2.21 11.95
C ALA A 45 4.77 2.82 12.49
N PHE A 46 3.89 3.32 11.61
CA PHE A 46 2.62 3.94 12.02
C PHE A 46 1.40 3.05 11.78
N VAL A 47 1.59 1.83 11.24
CA VAL A 47 0.45 0.96 10.90
C VAL A 47 -0.23 0.40 12.13
N ASP A 48 0.52 0.10 13.19
CA ASP A 48 -0.04 -0.42 14.45
C ASP A 48 -1.04 0.57 15.06
N ASP A 49 -0.64 1.82 15.20
CA ASP A 49 -1.49 2.89 15.75
C ASP A 49 -2.69 3.17 14.84
N LEU A 50 -2.47 3.25 13.53
CA LEU A 50 -3.56 3.42 12.58
C LEU A 50 -4.56 2.27 12.65
N ALA A 51 -4.10 1.02 12.75
CA ALA A 51 -4.99 -0.15 12.80
C ALA A 51 -5.85 -0.17 14.08
N LYS A 52 -5.28 0.28 15.21
CA LYS A 52 -6.02 0.48 16.45
C LYS A 52 -7.10 1.56 16.31
N GLU A 53 -6.75 2.69 15.70
CA GLU A 53 -7.67 3.80 15.45
C GLU A 53 -8.80 3.41 14.47
N MET A 54 -8.48 2.63 13.44
CA MET A 54 -9.46 2.14 12.46
C MET A 54 -10.50 1.18 13.05
N LYS A 55 -10.12 0.42 14.10
CA LYS A 55 -10.91 -0.69 14.66
C LYS A 55 -12.40 -0.38 14.86
N PRO A 56 -12.82 0.72 15.50
CA PRO A 56 -14.22 0.99 15.77
C PRO A 56 -15.06 1.26 14.51
N TYR A 57 -14.41 1.61 13.40
CA TYR A 57 -15.08 2.01 12.17
C TYR A 57 -15.14 0.91 11.11
N ILE A 58 -14.36 -0.18 11.27
CA ILE A 58 -14.36 -1.30 10.32
C ILE A 58 -15.65 -2.11 10.43
N LYS A 59 -16.43 -2.11 9.35
CA LYS A 59 -17.74 -2.81 9.26
C LYS A 59 -17.78 -3.71 8.03
N GLY A 60 -16.81 -4.64 7.91
CA GLY A 60 -16.75 -5.54 6.76
C GLY A 60 -16.02 -4.97 5.54
N ASN A 61 -15.42 -3.79 5.66
CA ASN A 61 -14.58 -3.17 4.65
C ASN A 61 -13.46 -4.14 4.21
N HIS A 62 -13.07 -4.03 2.94
CA HIS A 62 -11.86 -4.68 2.44
C HIS A 62 -10.66 -3.75 2.60
N ILE A 63 -9.53 -4.28 3.05
CA ILE A 63 -8.32 -3.49 3.31
C ILE A 63 -7.20 -3.98 2.40
N LEU A 64 -6.62 -3.08 1.62
CA LEU A 64 -5.47 -3.33 0.77
C LEU A 64 -4.24 -2.63 1.35
N ILE A 65 -3.20 -3.38 1.64
CA ILE A 65 -1.95 -2.89 2.20
C ILE A 65 -0.96 -2.65 1.06
N ALA A 66 -0.54 -1.40 0.88
CA ALA A 66 0.55 -1.00 -0.02
C ALA A 66 1.85 -0.67 0.76
N THR A 67 1.77 -0.61 2.09
CA THR A 67 2.92 -0.46 2.99
C THR A 67 3.83 -1.68 2.89
N LYS A 68 5.14 -1.43 2.88
CA LYS A 68 6.18 -2.46 2.85
C LYS A 68 6.94 -2.44 4.16
N GLY A 69 7.24 -3.61 4.69
CA GLY A 69 8.03 -3.74 5.91
C GLY A 69 7.53 -4.81 6.86
N ILE A 70 8.25 -4.94 7.95
CA ILE A 70 7.97 -5.82 9.08
C ILE A 70 7.98 -4.91 10.31
N GLU A 71 7.05 -5.10 11.21
CA GLU A 71 7.02 -4.36 12.46
C GLU A 71 8.23 -4.77 13.34
N GLN A 72 8.94 -3.79 13.89
CA GLN A 72 10.27 -4.00 14.48
C GLN A 72 10.24 -4.69 15.83
N GLU A 73 9.22 -4.44 16.64
CA GLU A 73 9.16 -4.98 18.00
C GLU A 73 8.69 -6.44 18.04
N THR A 74 7.67 -6.76 17.24
CA THR A 74 7.03 -8.08 17.25
C THR A 74 7.48 -8.98 16.11
N GLY A 75 8.11 -8.43 15.07
CA GLY A 75 8.44 -9.14 13.83
C GLY A 75 7.22 -9.52 12.99
N LEU A 76 6.04 -8.99 13.28
CA LEU A 76 4.82 -9.29 12.54
C LEU A 76 4.81 -8.60 11.17
N PHE A 77 4.27 -9.29 10.20
CA PHE A 77 3.94 -8.68 8.91
C PHE A 77 2.77 -7.71 9.04
N ILE A 78 2.72 -6.72 8.17
CA ILE A 78 1.70 -5.66 8.22
C ILE A 78 0.28 -6.22 8.12
N ASN A 79 0.06 -7.26 7.29
CA ASN A 79 -1.25 -7.90 7.22
C ASN A 79 -1.68 -8.51 8.56
N GLN A 80 -0.75 -9.10 9.31
CA GLN A 80 -1.05 -9.71 10.61
C GLN A 80 -1.46 -8.65 11.65
N ILE A 81 -0.82 -7.49 11.63
CA ILE A 81 -1.17 -6.35 12.47
C ILE A 81 -2.59 -5.86 12.16
N VAL A 82 -2.87 -5.62 10.89
CA VAL A 82 -4.19 -5.15 10.43
C VAL A 82 -5.27 -6.19 10.74
N GLU A 83 -5.04 -7.47 10.47
CA GLU A 83 -5.97 -8.55 10.78
C GLU A 83 -6.26 -8.65 12.28
N LYS A 84 -5.23 -8.48 13.12
CA LYS A 84 -5.34 -8.55 14.58
C LYS A 84 -6.17 -7.39 15.15
N TYR A 85 -5.80 -6.15 14.82
CA TYR A 85 -6.44 -4.99 15.42
C TYR A 85 -7.81 -4.67 14.80
N CYS A 86 -7.96 -4.76 13.49
CA CYS A 86 -9.23 -4.54 12.83
C CYS A 86 -10.19 -5.73 12.90
N ASN A 87 -9.74 -6.86 13.48
CA ASN A 87 -10.54 -8.09 13.61
C ASN A 87 -11.22 -8.50 12.29
N THR A 88 -10.47 -8.47 11.19
CA THR A 88 -10.98 -8.77 9.85
C THR A 88 -10.03 -9.70 9.09
N LYS A 89 -10.59 -10.51 8.20
CA LYS A 89 -9.85 -11.34 7.24
C LYS A 89 -9.99 -10.82 5.80
N ASN A 90 -10.64 -9.68 5.63
CA ASN A 90 -10.81 -9.04 4.33
C ASN A 90 -9.57 -8.21 3.94
N VAL A 91 -8.39 -8.79 4.12
CA VAL A 91 -7.10 -8.10 3.92
C VAL A 91 -6.42 -8.61 2.64
N GLY A 92 -5.81 -7.73 1.91
CA GLY A 92 -4.93 -8.01 0.78
C GLY A 92 -3.69 -7.14 0.85
N VAL A 93 -2.67 -7.54 0.09
CA VAL A 93 -1.40 -6.83 -0.03
C VAL A 93 -1.10 -6.57 -1.49
N ILE A 94 -0.57 -5.41 -1.81
CA ILE A 94 -0.09 -5.08 -3.15
C ILE A 94 1.39 -4.69 -3.08
N SER A 95 2.20 -5.27 -3.94
CA SER A 95 3.64 -5.00 -4.00
C SER A 95 4.18 -5.12 -5.42
N GLY A 96 5.32 -4.48 -5.66
CA GLY A 96 6.02 -4.49 -6.95
C GLY A 96 6.81 -3.20 -7.16
N PRO A 97 7.44 -3.04 -8.33
CA PRO A 97 8.12 -1.81 -8.72
C PRO A 97 7.10 -0.71 -9.00
N SER A 98 6.91 0.16 -8.02
CA SER A 98 5.88 1.22 -8.06
C SER A 98 6.36 2.47 -7.37
N PHE A 99 7.35 3.15 -7.96
CA PHE A 99 7.70 4.50 -7.49
C PHE A 99 6.53 5.46 -7.76
N ALA A 100 6.23 6.32 -6.79
CA ALA A 100 5.11 7.24 -6.92
C ALA A 100 5.25 8.15 -8.15
N ILE A 101 6.48 8.59 -8.44
CA ILE A 101 6.76 9.42 -9.62
C ILE A 101 6.44 8.70 -10.94
N ASP A 102 6.74 7.39 -11.04
CA ASP A 102 6.45 6.61 -12.23
C ASP A 102 4.95 6.43 -12.43
N LEU A 103 4.22 6.16 -11.32
CA LEU A 103 2.77 6.00 -11.38
C LEU A 103 2.05 7.28 -11.81
N VAL A 104 2.42 8.44 -11.28
CA VAL A 104 1.82 9.72 -11.66
C VAL A 104 2.21 10.14 -13.07
N SER A 105 3.40 9.73 -13.55
CA SER A 105 3.88 9.92 -14.93
C SER A 105 3.26 8.90 -15.90
N LYS A 106 2.37 8.03 -15.43
CA LYS A 106 1.71 6.99 -16.24
C LYS A 106 2.68 5.99 -16.87
N MET A 107 3.82 5.75 -16.24
CA MET A 107 4.75 4.70 -16.65
C MET A 107 4.10 3.31 -16.41
N PRO A 108 4.32 2.35 -17.31
CA PRO A 108 3.80 1.00 -17.12
C PRO A 108 4.33 0.35 -15.85
N ALA A 109 3.44 -0.17 -15.02
CA ALA A 109 3.77 -0.86 -13.78
C ALA A 109 3.10 -2.23 -13.70
N GLY A 110 3.87 -3.26 -13.32
CA GLY A 110 3.36 -4.59 -13.00
C GLY A 110 3.42 -4.82 -11.50
N LEU A 111 2.27 -5.03 -10.86
CA LEU A 111 2.18 -5.24 -9.43
C LEU A 111 1.56 -6.61 -9.12
N THR A 112 1.97 -7.22 -8.02
CA THR A 112 1.34 -8.43 -7.48
C THR A 112 0.33 -8.03 -6.41
N LEU A 113 -0.90 -8.49 -6.58
CA LEU A 113 -2.01 -8.31 -5.67
C LEU A 113 -2.32 -9.65 -5.00
N ALA A 114 -2.05 -9.76 -3.70
CA ALA A 114 -2.28 -10.99 -2.95
C ALA A 114 -3.40 -10.82 -1.90
N SER A 115 -4.33 -11.76 -1.87
CA SER A 115 -5.31 -11.88 -0.78
C SER A 115 -5.89 -13.30 -0.79
N ARG A 116 -6.15 -13.85 0.39
CA ARG A 116 -6.89 -15.10 0.52
C ARG A 116 -8.37 -14.95 0.15
N LYS A 117 -8.91 -13.72 0.21
CA LYS A 117 -10.30 -13.40 -0.12
C LYS A 117 -10.42 -12.95 -1.58
N LYS A 118 -11.15 -13.72 -2.38
CA LYS A 118 -11.41 -13.41 -3.80
C LYS A 118 -12.03 -12.02 -3.96
N LYS A 119 -13.01 -11.66 -3.12
CA LYS A 119 -13.68 -10.35 -3.16
C LYS A 119 -12.72 -9.19 -2.96
N THR A 120 -11.73 -9.32 -2.06
CA THR A 120 -10.69 -8.28 -1.87
C THR A 120 -9.89 -8.09 -3.16
N ARG A 121 -9.49 -9.18 -3.83
CA ARG A 121 -8.76 -9.09 -5.10
C ARG A 121 -9.59 -8.44 -6.21
N GLU A 122 -10.87 -8.82 -6.32
CA GLU A 122 -11.79 -8.23 -7.31
C GLU A 122 -11.97 -6.71 -7.11
N LEU A 123 -12.21 -6.28 -5.87
CA LEU A 123 -12.35 -4.85 -5.55
C LEU A 123 -11.06 -4.07 -5.83
N ALA A 124 -9.92 -4.58 -5.38
CA ALA A 124 -8.63 -3.95 -5.63
C ALA A 124 -8.31 -3.88 -7.12
N LYS A 125 -8.60 -4.94 -7.88
CA LYS A 125 -8.41 -4.97 -9.33
C LYS A 125 -9.31 -3.96 -10.03
N LYS A 126 -10.57 -3.89 -9.66
CA LYS A 126 -11.52 -2.90 -10.21
C LYS A 126 -11.08 -1.45 -9.94
N ALA A 127 -10.51 -1.20 -8.75
CA ALA A 127 -10.08 0.14 -8.35
C ALA A 127 -8.75 0.57 -8.99
N LEU A 128 -7.80 -0.34 -9.18
CA LEU A 128 -6.42 0.01 -9.51
C LEU A 128 -5.97 -0.40 -10.90
N ALA A 129 -6.52 -1.49 -11.48
CA ALA A 129 -6.09 -1.95 -12.79
C ALA A 129 -6.54 -0.98 -13.89
N ASN A 130 -5.60 -0.61 -14.75
CA ASN A 130 -5.84 0.24 -15.89
C ASN A 130 -4.81 -0.04 -17.01
N ARG A 131 -4.76 0.77 -18.05
CA ARG A 131 -3.82 0.57 -19.16
C ARG A 131 -2.34 0.68 -18.77
N TYR A 132 -2.03 1.34 -17.66
CA TYR A 132 -0.65 1.51 -17.16
C TYR A 132 -0.33 0.56 -16.01
N ILE A 133 -1.32 0.17 -15.21
CA ILE A 133 -1.15 -0.70 -14.05
C ILE A 133 -1.74 -2.07 -14.34
N LYS A 134 -0.88 -3.07 -14.46
CA LYS A 134 -1.27 -4.48 -14.57
C LYS A 134 -1.12 -5.17 -13.22
N LEU A 135 -2.16 -5.90 -12.80
CA LEU A 135 -2.18 -6.64 -11.54
C LEU A 135 -2.12 -8.14 -11.81
N ARG A 136 -1.11 -8.82 -11.23
CA ARG A 136 -1.05 -10.28 -11.15
C ARG A 136 -1.64 -10.70 -9.81
N GLU A 137 -2.65 -11.57 -9.84
CA GLU A 137 -3.29 -12.07 -8.62
C GLU A 137 -2.52 -13.24 -8.00
N SER A 138 -2.52 -13.29 -6.66
CA SER A 138 -1.97 -14.37 -5.84
C SER A 138 -2.84 -14.60 -4.61
N THR A 139 -2.70 -15.77 -3.98
CA THR A 139 -3.23 -16.06 -2.65
C THR A 139 -2.12 -16.06 -1.57
N ASP A 140 -0.87 -16.00 -2.00
CA ASP A 140 0.30 -15.98 -1.13
C ASP A 140 0.58 -14.56 -0.63
N VAL A 141 -0.13 -14.18 0.43
CA VAL A 141 0.01 -12.86 1.07
C VAL A 141 1.39 -12.70 1.68
N ILE A 142 1.87 -13.73 2.39
CA ILE A 142 3.15 -13.67 3.12
C ILE A 142 4.33 -13.56 2.15
N GLY A 143 4.34 -14.37 1.09
CA GLY A 143 5.38 -14.28 0.07
C GLY A 143 5.48 -12.91 -0.57
N VAL A 144 4.34 -12.26 -0.84
CA VAL A 144 4.31 -10.89 -1.40
C VAL A 144 4.83 -9.86 -0.39
N GLU A 145 4.53 -9.99 0.91
CA GLU A 145 5.07 -9.10 1.94
C GLU A 145 6.57 -9.29 2.15
N ILE A 146 7.07 -10.54 2.19
CA ILE A 146 8.50 -10.83 2.27
C ILE A 146 9.23 -10.17 1.10
N CYS A 147 8.81 -10.45 -0.14
CA CYS A 147 9.42 -9.88 -1.33
C CYS A 147 9.43 -8.35 -1.31
N GLY A 148 8.33 -7.72 -0.85
CA GLY A 148 8.23 -6.28 -0.70
C GLY A 148 9.20 -5.70 0.34
N SER A 149 9.38 -6.41 1.45
CA SER A 149 10.21 -5.96 2.57
C SER A 149 11.70 -6.06 2.28
N ILE A 150 12.15 -7.14 1.62
CA ILE A 150 13.58 -7.40 1.35
C ILE A 150 14.09 -6.77 0.05
N LYS A 151 13.20 -6.27 -0.80
CA LYS A 151 13.58 -5.76 -2.12
C LYS A 151 14.70 -4.71 -2.08
N ASN A 152 14.68 -3.81 -1.08
CA ASN A 152 15.68 -2.75 -0.96
C ASN A 152 17.04 -3.30 -0.53
N VAL A 153 17.08 -4.36 0.27
CA VAL A 153 18.31 -5.07 0.65
C VAL A 153 18.95 -5.70 -0.58
N ILE A 154 18.15 -6.36 -1.40
CA ILE A 154 18.61 -6.97 -2.66
C ILE A 154 19.11 -5.89 -3.62
N ALA A 155 18.38 -4.79 -3.77
CA ALA A 155 18.78 -3.68 -4.65
C ALA A 155 20.11 -3.06 -4.20
N LEU A 156 20.31 -2.88 -2.88
CA LEU A 156 21.56 -2.37 -2.33
C LEU A 156 22.72 -3.34 -2.61
N SER A 157 22.53 -4.62 -2.36
CA SER A 157 23.53 -5.67 -2.62
C SER A 157 23.92 -5.72 -4.10
N SER A 158 22.93 -5.65 -5.00
CA SER A 158 23.18 -5.61 -6.45
C SER A 158 23.99 -4.39 -6.87
N GLY A 159 23.64 -3.21 -6.33
CA GLY A 159 24.38 -1.97 -6.61
C GLY A 159 25.81 -2.00 -6.09
N MET A 160 26.05 -2.63 -4.91
CA MET A 160 27.39 -2.84 -4.37
C MET A 160 28.24 -3.73 -5.30
N LEU A 161 27.68 -4.87 -5.76
CA LEU A 161 28.36 -5.78 -6.68
C LEU A 161 28.69 -5.09 -8.01
N GLU A 162 27.76 -4.32 -8.57
CA GLU A 162 27.98 -3.54 -9.79
C GLU A 162 29.09 -2.51 -9.61
N GLY A 163 29.06 -1.75 -8.48
CA GLY A 163 30.10 -0.77 -8.14
C GLY A 163 31.47 -1.39 -7.93
N MET A 164 31.55 -2.60 -7.41
CA MET A 164 32.79 -3.38 -7.25
C MET A 164 33.25 -4.03 -8.55
N LYS A 165 32.49 -3.90 -9.64
CA LYS A 165 32.73 -4.61 -10.92
C LYS A 165 32.90 -6.13 -10.75
N ALA A 166 32.19 -6.71 -9.79
CA ALA A 166 32.13 -8.14 -9.59
C ALA A 166 31.24 -8.75 -10.68
N ASN A 167 31.82 -9.54 -11.57
CA ASN A 167 31.10 -10.26 -12.63
C ASN A 167 30.59 -11.60 -12.10
#